data_4e664700265daedf9893a532d09b02d9
#
_entry.id   4e664700265daedf9893a532d09b02d9
#
_cell.length_a   1.000
_cell.length_b   1.000
_cell.length_c   1.000
_cell.angle_alpha   90.00
_cell.angle_beta   90.00
_cell.angle_gamma   90.00
#
_symmetry.space_group_name_H-M   'P 1'
#
loop_
_entity.id
_entity.type
_entity.pdbx_description
1 polymer ?
#
loop_
_entity_poly.entity_id
_entity_poly.type
_entity_poly.pdbx_seq_one_letter_code
_entity_poly.pdbx_strand_id
1 'polypeptide(L)'
;MEDVDKVMFVVDRHDLDTQTQAEYEAFEPGAVDSTDNTDELVKRLHSNSKIIITTIQKLNAAVSKQWYSNRIEEIRHSRIVMIFDECHRSHFGDCHKNIVKFFDNTQIFGFTGTPIFVENAVDGHTTKEIFGNCLHKYLIKDAIADENVLGFLVEYYHGNEDVDNADQDRMTEIAKFILNNFNKSTFDGEFDALFAVQSVPMLIRYYKIFKSLNPKIRIGAVFTSVSYTHL
;
A
#
# COMPACT_ATOMS: atom_id res chain seq x y z
N MET A 1 -18.85 -4.77 23.26
CA MET A 1 -17.38 -4.90 23.33
C MET A 1 -16.87 -5.30 24.74
N GLU A 2 -17.72 -5.92 25.55
CA GLU A 2 -17.32 -6.32 26.91
C GLU A 2 -16.29 -7.46 26.93
N ASP A 3 -16.18 -8.23 25.86
CA ASP A 3 -15.30 -9.40 25.80
C ASP A 3 -14.00 -9.22 25.00
N VAL A 4 -13.63 -8.02 24.55
CA VAL A 4 -12.40 -7.76 23.80
C VAL A 4 -11.44 -6.94 24.66
N ASP A 5 -10.23 -7.46 24.86
CA ASP A 5 -9.21 -6.78 25.66
C ASP A 5 -8.53 -5.66 24.89
N LYS A 6 -8.18 -5.91 23.63
CA LYS A 6 -7.49 -4.96 22.75
C LYS A 6 -8.00 -5.01 21.32
N VAL A 7 -8.00 -3.87 20.65
CA VAL A 7 -8.18 -3.73 19.20
C VAL A 7 -6.93 -3.09 18.64
N MET A 8 -6.26 -3.76 17.71
CA MET A 8 -5.05 -3.26 17.09
C MET A 8 -5.31 -2.93 15.62
N PHE A 9 -5.13 -1.67 15.24
CA PHE A 9 -4.98 -1.27 13.85
C PHE A 9 -3.52 -1.37 13.45
N VAL A 10 -3.24 -2.22 12.46
CA VAL A 10 -1.88 -2.53 12.01
C VAL A 10 -1.75 -2.07 10.56
N VAL A 11 -0.97 -1.03 10.37
CA VAL A 11 -0.74 -0.38 9.06
C VAL A 11 0.70 -0.62 8.58
N ASP A 12 0.96 -0.38 7.30
CA ASP A 12 2.35 -0.30 6.84
C ASP A 12 2.97 1.03 7.30
N ARG A 13 4.29 1.03 7.45
CA ARG A 13 5.06 2.21 7.90
C ARG A 13 4.81 3.44 7.01
N HIS A 14 4.62 3.23 5.71
CA HIS A 14 4.40 4.31 4.75
C HIS A 14 2.99 4.93 4.84
N ASP A 15 2.02 4.20 5.39
CA ASP A 15 0.62 4.62 5.43
C ASP A 15 0.29 5.38 6.72
N LEU A 16 1.18 5.34 7.73
CA LEU A 16 1.05 6.11 8.96
C LEU A 16 1.67 7.50 8.79
N ASP A 17 1.14 8.30 7.90
CA ASP A 17 1.55 9.69 7.71
C ASP A 17 0.99 10.62 8.80
N THR A 18 1.42 11.88 8.79
CA THR A 18 1.04 12.86 9.80
C THR A 18 -0.47 13.12 9.83
N GLN A 19 -1.14 13.08 8.68
CA GLN A 19 -2.58 13.32 8.59
C GLN A 19 -3.35 12.14 9.15
N THR A 20 -3.02 10.92 8.76
CA THR A 20 -3.60 9.68 9.27
C THR A 20 -3.42 9.58 10.79
N GLN A 21 -2.23 9.91 11.30
CA GLN A 21 -1.98 9.98 12.74
C GLN A 21 -2.89 10.96 13.44
N ALA A 22 -3.06 12.16 12.89
CA ALA A 22 -3.90 13.20 13.49
C ALA A 22 -5.39 12.80 13.54
N GLU A 23 -5.89 12.14 12.51
CA GLU A 23 -7.28 11.66 12.46
C GLU A 23 -7.54 10.56 13.51
N TYR A 24 -6.63 9.59 13.62
CA TYR A 24 -6.75 8.55 14.64
C TYR A 24 -6.59 9.09 16.06
N GLU A 25 -5.68 10.03 16.28
CA GLU A 25 -5.49 10.68 17.58
C GLU A 25 -6.70 11.52 17.98
N ALA A 26 -7.41 12.12 17.02
CA ALA A 26 -8.66 12.83 17.26
C ALA A 26 -9.80 11.87 17.64
N PHE A 27 -9.77 10.63 17.13
CA PHE A 27 -10.79 9.61 17.44
C PHE A 27 -10.58 8.99 18.83
N GLU A 28 -9.35 8.65 19.17
CA GLU A 28 -8.97 8.07 20.48
C GLU A 28 -7.62 8.66 20.90
N PRO A 29 -7.61 9.68 21.77
CA PRO A 29 -6.37 10.30 22.23
C PRO A 29 -5.41 9.29 22.89
N GLY A 30 -4.17 9.28 22.43
CA GLY A 30 -3.15 8.34 22.89
C GLY A 30 -3.20 6.95 22.26
N ALA A 31 -4.04 6.72 21.24
CA ALA A 31 -4.09 5.44 20.53
C ALA A 31 -2.93 5.26 19.54
N VAL A 32 -2.42 6.35 18.96
CA VAL A 32 -1.40 6.28 17.92
C VAL A 32 0.00 6.13 18.51
N ASP A 33 0.71 5.08 18.08
CA ASP A 33 2.14 4.95 18.33
C ASP A 33 2.93 5.69 17.26
N SER A 34 3.13 6.98 17.47
CA SER A 34 3.82 7.89 16.54
C SER A 34 5.35 7.79 16.60
N THR A 35 5.91 7.02 17.53
CA THR A 35 7.36 6.88 17.69
C THR A 35 7.91 5.70 16.89
N ASP A 36 9.15 5.77 16.42
CA ASP A 36 9.86 4.62 15.82
C ASP A 36 10.34 3.59 16.87
N ASN A 37 9.95 3.76 18.12
CA ASN A 37 10.43 2.95 19.24
C ASN A 37 9.45 1.83 19.60
N THR A 38 9.88 0.58 19.49
CA THR A 38 9.12 -0.61 19.90
C THR A 38 8.83 -0.63 21.41
N ASP A 39 9.64 0.01 22.25
CA ASP A 39 9.38 0.11 23.69
C ASP A 39 8.09 0.85 24.01
N GLU A 40 7.74 1.85 23.23
CA GLU A 40 6.47 2.58 23.43
C GLU A 40 5.27 1.68 23.08
N LEU A 41 5.35 0.91 22.01
CA LEU A 41 4.32 -0.09 21.71
C LEU A 41 4.15 -1.08 22.87
N VAL A 42 5.25 -1.60 23.43
CA VAL A 42 5.21 -2.53 24.56
C VAL A 42 4.53 -1.90 25.78
N LYS A 43 4.80 -0.64 26.10
CA LYS A 43 4.11 0.08 27.19
C LYS A 43 2.60 0.21 26.93
N ARG A 44 2.22 0.54 25.70
CA ARG A 44 0.81 0.67 25.29
C ARG A 44 0.06 -0.66 25.33
N LEU A 45 0.72 -1.74 25.00
CA LEU A 45 0.15 -3.08 25.13
C LEU A 45 -0.25 -3.41 26.58
N HIS A 46 0.47 -2.88 27.58
CA HIS A 46 0.14 -3.02 29.01
C HIS A 46 -0.78 -1.92 29.56
N SER A 47 -1.03 -0.86 28.80
CA SER A 47 -1.90 0.23 29.26
C SER A 47 -3.38 -0.18 29.24
N ASN A 48 -4.23 0.64 29.86
CA ASN A 48 -5.68 0.45 29.86
C ASN A 48 -6.34 0.85 28.51
N SER A 49 -5.59 1.43 27.58
CA SER A 49 -6.12 1.76 26.24
C SER A 49 -6.55 0.49 25.52
N LYS A 50 -7.77 0.47 25.04
CA LYS A 50 -8.32 -0.64 24.27
C LYS A 50 -7.91 -0.60 22.79
N ILE A 51 -7.68 0.59 22.24
CA ILE A 51 -7.32 0.81 20.85
C ILE A 51 -5.84 1.14 20.75
N ILE A 52 -5.15 0.44 19.87
CA ILE A 52 -3.72 0.64 19.59
C ILE A 52 -3.53 0.69 18.08
N ILE A 53 -2.87 1.73 17.59
CA ILE A 53 -2.53 1.89 16.19
C ILE A 53 -1.02 1.82 16.08
N THR A 54 -0.53 0.89 15.29
CA THR A 54 0.90 0.62 15.16
C THR A 54 1.27 0.13 13.76
N THR A 55 2.55 0.09 13.47
CA THR A 55 3.01 -0.49 12.20
C THR A 55 3.28 -1.99 12.34
N ILE A 56 3.12 -2.73 11.23
CA ILE A 56 3.40 -4.17 11.20
C ILE A 56 4.85 -4.46 11.57
N GLN A 57 5.80 -3.59 11.20
CA GLN A 57 7.22 -3.74 11.51
C GLN A 57 7.48 -3.65 13.02
N LYS A 58 6.85 -2.70 13.72
CA LYS A 58 6.96 -2.57 15.18
C LYS A 58 6.34 -3.75 15.89
N LEU A 59 5.13 -4.16 15.48
CA LEU A 59 4.45 -5.30 16.06
C LEU A 59 5.25 -6.59 15.85
N ASN A 60 5.78 -6.82 14.64
CA ASN A 60 6.68 -7.93 14.37
C ASN A 60 7.95 -7.89 15.23
N ALA A 61 8.56 -6.71 15.40
CA ALA A 61 9.73 -6.56 16.29
C ALA A 61 9.39 -6.87 17.76
N ALA A 62 8.20 -6.46 18.22
CA ALA A 62 7.74 -6.73 19.59
C ALA A 62 7.58 -8.24 19.86
N VAL A 63 7.04 -9.00 18.91
CA VAL A 63 6.81 -10.45 19.07
C VAL A 63 8.03 -11.30 18.75
N SER A 64 8.93 -10.85 17.86
CA SER A 64 10.07 -11.65 17.38
C SER A 64 11.36 -11.48 18.18
N LYS A 65 11.59 -10.30 18.76
CA LYS A 65 12.79 -10.04 19.58
C LYS A 65 12.55 -10.49 20.99
N GLN A 66 13.34 -11.41 21.50
CA GLN A 66 13.17 -12.04 22.81
C GLN A 66 13.08 -11.04 23.99
N TRP A 67 13.82 -9.94 23.90
CA TRP A 67 13.73 -8.86 24.88
C TRP A 67 12.32 -8.25 25.00
N TYR A 68 11.64 -8.07 23.89
CA TYR A 68 10.29 -7.50 23.86
C TYR A 68 9.23 -8.57 24.10
N SER A 69 9.34 -9.75 23.46
CA SER A 69 8.35 -10.82 23.59
C SER A 69 8.19 -11.29 25.04
N ASN A 70 9.27 -11.38 25.81
CA ASN A 70 9.20 -11.70 27.24
C ASN A 70 8.41 -10.66 28.04
N ARG A 71 8.45 -9.39 27.62
CA ARG A 71 7.73 -8.31 28.32
C ARG A 71 6.25 -8.27 28.01
N ILE A 72 5.82 -8.84 26.87
CA ILE A 72 4.42 -8.88 26.45
C ILE A 72 3.82 -10.30 26.54
N GLU A 73 4.51 -11.23 27.19
CA GLU A 73 4.03 -12.62 27.35
C GLU A 73 2.67 -12.69 28.09
N GLU A 74 2.42 -11.80 29.05
CA GLU A 74 1.17 -11.73 29.80
C GLU A 74 -0.05 -11.46 28.92
N ILE A 75 0.11 -10.72 27.82
CA ILE A 75 -0.99 -10.40 26.91
C ILE A 75 -1.16 -11.39 25.77
N ARG A 76 -0.32 -12.41 25.70
CA ARG A 76 -0.34 -13.43 24.65
C ARG A 76 -1.69 -14.11 24.49
N HIS A 77 -2.37 -14.38 25.61
CA HIS A 77 -3.67 -15.04 25.70
C HIS A 77 -4.85 -14.08 25.72
N SER A 78 -4.59 -12.78 25.70
CA SER A 78 -5.64 -11.77 25.67
C SER A 78 -6.47 -11.87 24.39
N ARG A 79 -7.76 -11.57 24.49
CA ARG A 79 -8.65 -11.53 23.33
C ARG A 79 -8.41 -10.26 22.52
N ILE A 80 -7.71 -10.39 21.42
CA ILE A 80 -7.27 -9.29 20.58
C ILE A 80 -7.96 -9.35 19.21
N VAL A 81 -8.51 -8.22 18.78
CA VAL A 81 -8.95 -8.02 17.40
C VAL A 81 -7.85 -7.26 16.66
N MET A 82 -7.35 -7.83 15.57
CA MET A 82 -6.34 -7.20 14.72
C MET A 82 -6.95 -6.85 13.36
N ILE A 83 -6.78 -5.61 12.97
CA ILE A 83 -7.24 -5.07 11.69
C ILE A 83 -6.00 -4.63 10.92
N PHE A 84 -5.72 -5.32 9.83
CA PHE A 84 -4.58 -5.03 8.96
C PHE A 84 -5.03 -4.26 7.74
N ASP A 85 -4.42 -3.11 7.50
CA ASP A 85 -4.63 -2.33 6.29
C ASP A 85 -3.53 -2.64 5.27
N GLU A 86 -3.86 -2.45 3.97
CA GLU A 86 -2.98 -2.74 2.82
C GLU A 86 -2.28 -4.11 2.91
N CYS A 87 -3.03 -5.12 3.29
CA CYS A 87 -2.53 -6.45 3.66
C CYS A 87 -1.94 -7.29 2.50
N HIS A 88 -1.83 -6.71 1.30
CA HIS A 88 -1.26 -7.33 0.10
C HIS A 88 0.25 -7.10 -0.08
N ARG A 89 0.89 -6.25 0.72
CA ARG A 89 2.30 -5.88 0.53
C ARG A 89 3.26 -7.03 0.82
N SER A 90 4.37 -7.10 0.08
CA SER A 90 5.31 -8.25 0.03
C SER A 90 5.91 -8.68 1.37
N HIS A 91 6.20 -7.76 2.26
CA HIS A 91 6.75 -8.08 3.59
C HIS A 91 5.70 -8.48 4.63
N PHE A 92 4.44 -8.50 4.24
CA PHE A 92 3.33 -8.80 5.13
C PHE A 92 3.33 -10.27 5.59
N GLY A 93 3.59 -11.22 4.70
CA GLY A 93 3.44 -12.65 4.96
C GLY A 93 4.27 -13.17 6.15
N ASP A 94 5.54 -12.84 6.23
CA ASP A 94 6.42 -13.33 7.30
C ASP A 94 6.16 -12.59 8.63
N CYS A 95 5.96 -11.27 8.58
CA CYS A 95 5.59 -10.50 9.76
C CYS A 95 4.25 -11.00 10.33
N HIS A 96 3.25 -11.24 9.48
CA HIS A 96 1.96 -11.76 9.87
C HIS A 96 2.08 -13.13 10.54
N LYS A 97 2.85 -14.06 9.97
CA LYS A 97 3.08 -15.39 10.56
C LYS A 97 3.64 -15.31 11.98
N ASN A 98 4.63 -14.43 12.21
CA ASN A 98 5.22 -14.25 13.53
C ASN A 98 4.23 -13.70 14.54
N ILE A 99 3.42 -12.72 14.13
CA ILE A 99 2.40 -12.09 14.98
C ILE A 99 1.32 -13.10 15.36
N VAL A 100 0.78 -13.84 14.40
CA VAL A 100 -0.28 -14.84 14.64
C VAL A 100 0.25 -16.01 15.47
N LYS A 101 1.52 -16.39 15.30
CA LYS A 101 2.15 -17.43 16.12
C LYS A 101 2.33 -17.02 17.59
N PHE A 102 2.54 -15.72 17.82
CA PHE A 102 2.74 -15.22 19.17
C PHE A 102 1.41 -15.10 19.93
N PHE A 103 0.41 -14.44 19.35
CA PHE A 103 -0.90 -14.25 19.98
C PHE A 103 -1.82 -15.41 19.63
N ASP A 104 -2.30 -16.14 20.61
CA ASP A 104 -3.08 -17.38 20.41
C ASP A 104 -4.61 -17.19 20.55
N ASN A 105 -5.08 -15.99 20.92
CA ASN A 105 -6.50 -15.67 21.04
C ASN A 105 -6.85 -14.41 20.23
N THR A 106 -6.73 -14.51 18.90
CA THR A 106 -6.92 -13.36 18.01
C THR A 106 -8.03 -13.57 16.99
N GLN A 107 -8.74 -12.47 16.68
CA GLN A 107 -9.58 -12.36 15.49
C GLN A 107 -8.88 -11.39 14.52
N ILE A 108 -8.71 -11.80 13.27
CA ILE A 108 -7.91 -11.09 12.29
C ILE A 108 -8.75 -10.70 11.11
N PHE A 109 -8.70 -9.43 10.74
CA PHE A 109 -9.33 -8.87 9.56
C PHE A 109 -8.29 -8.19 8.68
N GLY A 110 -8.35 -8.43 7.36
CA GLY A 110 -7.50 -7.78 6.37
C GLY A 110 -8.31 -6.88 5.45
N PHE A 111 -7.86 -5.67 5.24
CA PHE A 111 -8.39 -4.72 4.26
C PHE A 111 -7.36 -4.52 3.14
N THR A 112 -7.81 -4.51 1.91
CA THR A 112 -6.95 -4.25 0.75
C THR A 112 -7.75 -3.84 -0.47
N GLY A 113 -7.26 -2.87 -1.20
CA GLY A 113 -7.78 -2.51 -2.53
C GLY A 113 -7.32 -3.46 -3.64
N THR A 114 -6.24 -4.24 -3.39
CA THR A 114 -5.59 -5.12 -4.40
C THR A 114 -5.32 -6.51 -3.82
N PRO A 115 -6.36 -7.36 -3.65
CA PRO A 115 -6.18 -8.71 -3.12
C PRO A 115 -5.27 -9.56 -4.04
N ILE A 116 -4.45 -10.41 -3.43
CA ILE A 116 -3.59 -11.36 -4.13
C ILE A 116 -4.40 -12.63 -4.39
N PHE A 117 -4.60 -12.95 -5.66
CA PHE A 117 -5.21 -14.17 -6.15
C PHE A 117 -4.13 -15.20 -6.53
N VAL A 118 -4.55 -16.41 -6.89
CA VAL A 118 -3.63 -17.50 -7.29
C VAL A 118 -2.80 -17.10 -8.50
N GLU A 119 -3.39 -16.37 -9.45
CA GLU A 119 -2.77 -15.96 -10.71
C GLU A 119 -1.67 -14.91 -10.55
N ASN A 120 -1.72 -14.13 -9.48
CA ASN A 120 -0.74 -13.08 -9.19
C ASN A 120 -0.02 -13.28 -7.84
N ALA A 121 -0.07 -14.51 -7.31
CA ALA A 121 0.61 -14.85 -6.07
C ALA A 121 2.13 -14.78 -6.25
N VAL A 122 2.79 -14.00 -5.39
CA VAL A 122 4.23 -13.97 -5.22
C VAL A 122 4.55 -14.83 -4.01
N ASP A 123 5.52 -15.73 -4.13
CA ASP A 123 5.90 -16.69 -3.07
C ASP A 123 4.78 -17.67 -2.65
N GLY A 124 3.78 -17.87 -3.50
CA GLY A 124 2.71 -18.86 -3.30
C GLY A 124 1.66 -18.48 -2.25
N HIS A 125 1.66 -17.24 -1.74
CA HIS A 125 0.68 -16.79 -0.74
C HIS A 125 -0.40 -15.92 -1.38
N THR A 126 -1.66 -16.30 -1.13
CA THR A 126 -2.85 -15.53 -1.51
C THR A 126 -3.45 -14.82 -0.30
N THR A 127 -4.19 -13.74 -0.54
CA THR A 127 -4.94 -13.05 0.53
C THR A 127 -5.90 -13.99 1.25
N LYS A 128 -6.49 -14.95 0.51
CA LYS A 128 -7.40 -15.96 1.08
C LYS A 128 -6.69 -16.94 2.04
N GLU A 129 -5.45 -17.33 1.77
CA GLU A 129 -4.68 -18.20 2.66
C GLU A 129 -4.31 -17.52 3.96
N ILE A 130 -4.08 -16.21 3.91
CA ILE A 130 -3.67 -15.43 5.08
C ILE A 130 -4.88 -15.03 5.94
N PHE A 131 -5.97 -14.58 5.32
CA PHE A 131 -7.13 -13.99 6.01
C PHE A 131 -8.41 -14.84 5.95
N GLY A 132 -8.42 -15.94 5.20
CA GLY A 132 -9.60 -16.76 4.98
C GLY A 132 -10.55 -16.20 3.92
N ASN A 133 -11.86 -16.36 4.13
CA ASN A 133 -12.85 -15.97 3.13
C ASN A 133 -13.04 -14.45 3.09
N CYS A 134 -13.21 -13.93 1.86
CA CYS A 134 -13.61 -12.55 1.66
C CYS A 134 -15.02 -12.30 2.23
N LEU A 135 -15.11 -11.40 3.20
CA LEU A 135 -16.37 -11.08 3.88
C LEU A 135 -17.17 -10.01 3.12
N HIS A 136 -16.50 -9.07 2.48
CA HIS A 136 -17.11 -7.97 1.74
C HIS A 136 -16.24 -7.56 0.55
N LYS A 137 -16.90 -7.14 -0.54
CA LYS A 137 -16.25 -6.55 -1.72
C LYS A 137 -16.99 -5.28 -2.11
N TYR A 138 -16.21 -4.22 -2.33
CA TYR A 138 -16.70 -2.99 -2.93
C TYR A 138 -15.77 -2.67 -4.11
N LEU A 139 -16.21 -2.98 -5.31
CA LEU A 139 -15.39 -2.89 -6.51
C LEU A 139 -15.58 -1.53 -7.19
N ILE A 140 -14.66 -1.18 -8.08
CA ILE A 140 -14.73 0.08 -8.83
C ILE A 140 -16.07 0.24 -9.58
N LYS A 141 -16.65 -0.85 -10.09
CA LYS A 141 -17.97 -0.83 -10.73
C LYS A 141 -19.09 -0.44 -9.76
N ASP A 142 -18.97 -0.86 -8.49
CA ASP A 142 -19.96 -0.57 -7.45
C ASP A 142 -19.81 0.91 -7.04
N ALA A 143 -18.57 1.39 -6.92
CA ALA A 143 -18.26 2.80 -6.63
C ALA A 143 -18.71 3.75 -7.76
N ILE A 144 -18.64 3.33 -9.01
CA ILE A 144 -19.18 4.10 -10.15
C ILE A 144 -20.72 4.10 -10.12
N ALA A 145 -21.35 2.96 -9.82
CA ALA A 145 -22.79 2.87 -9.71
C ALA A 145 -23.37 3.72 -8.56
N ASP A 146 -22.61 3.85 -7.46
CA ASP A 146 -22.93 4.68 -6.31
C ASP A 146 -22.52 6.17 -6.49
N GLU A 147 -22.02 6.54 -7.66
CA GLU A 147 -21.53 7.90 -7.98
C GLU A 147 -20.37 8.41 -7.09
N ASN A 148 -19.70 7.50 -6.38
CA ASN A 148 -18.53 7.82 -5.56
C ASN A 148 -17.25 7.97 -6.39
N VAL A 149 -17.21 7.40 -7.58
CA VAL A 149 -16.10 7.48 -8.55
C VAL A 149 -16.65 7.75 -9.93
N LEU A 150 -15.98 8.62 -10.67
CA LEU A 150 -16.33 8.89 -12.07
C LEU A 150 -16.05 7.66 -12.95
N GLY A 151 -16.92 7.44 -13.93
CA GLY A 151 -16.68 6.44 -14.96
C GLY A 151 -15.41 6.73 -15.77
N PHE A 152 -14.73 5.71 -16.25
CA PHE A 152 -13.53 5.83 -17.08
C PHE A 152 -13.57 4.85 -18.24
N LEU A 153 -12.84 5.21 -19.30
CA LEU A 153 -12.64 4.37 -20.47
C LEU A 153 -11.20 3.86 -20.48
N VAL A 154 -11.02 2.57 -20.78
CA VAL A 154 -9.70 1.97 -20.98
C VAL A 154 -9.50 1.72 -22.49
N GLU A 155 -8.49 2.33 -23.07
CA GLU A 155 -8.08 2.11 -24.45
C GLU A 155 -6.72 1.39 -24.45
N TYR A 156 -6.62 0.32 -25.24
CA TYR A 156 -5.38 -0.44 -25.41
C TYR A 156 -4.78 -0.16 -26.78
N TYR A 157 -3.51 0.22 -26.78
CA TYR A 157 -2.75 0.40 -28.00
C TYR A 157 -1.69 -0.70 -28.11
N HIS A 158 -1.91 -1.62 -29.05
CA HIS A 158 -0.96 -2.68 -29.32
C HIS A 158 0.15 -2.16 -30.23
N GLY A 159 1.38 -2.14 -29.74
CA GLY A 159 2.58 -1.98 -30.55
C GLY A 159 3.09 -3.31 -31.07
N ASN A 160 4.23 -3.30 -31.72
CA ASN A 160 4.89 -4.53 -32.14
C ASN A 160 5.44 -5.28 -30.91
N GLU A 161 4.91 -6.47 -30.63
CA GLU A 161 5.22 -7.25 -29.41
C GLU A 161 6.68 -7.75 -29.39
N ASP A 162 7.32 -7.84 -30.57
CA ASP A 162 8.70 -8.34 -30.72
C ASP A 162 9.78 -7.29 -30.40
N VAL A 163 9.40 -6.05 -30.06
CA VAL A 163 10.34 -4.96 -29.78
C VAL A 163 10.45 -4.69 -28.29
N ASP A 164 11.68 -4.64 -27.76
CA ASP A 164 11.95 -4.31 -26.37
C ASP A 164 11.32 -2.95 -25.99
N ASN A 165 10.70 -2.89 -24.82
CA ASN A 165 10.13 -1.65 -24.26
C ASN A 165 11.18 -0.55 -24.03
N ALA A 166 12.45 -0.92 -23.93
CA ALA A 166 13.58 0.01 -23.79
C ALA A 166 14.18 0.45 -25.13
N ASP A 167 13.63 0.00 -26.26
CA ASP A 167 14.06 0.43 -27.58
C ASP A 167 13.79 1.93 -27.79
N GLN A 168 14.79 2.66 -28.32
CA GLN A 168 14.75 4.11 -28.45
C GLN A 168 13.70 4.58 -29.46
N ASP A 169 13.56 3.86 -30.56
CA ASP A 169 12.61 4.22 -31.64
C ASP A 169 11.17 3.97 -31.15
N ARG A 170 10.92 2.84 -30.48
CA ARG A 170 9.64 2.55 -29.83
C ARG A 170 9.26 3.60 -28.79
N MET A 171 10.19 3.97 -27.91
CA MET A 171 9.95 5.02 -26.92
C MET A 171 9.61 6.37 -27.57
N THR A 172 10.29 6.69 -28.68
CA THR A 172 10.04 7.92 -29.43
C THR A 172 8.66 7.90 -30.11
N GLU A 173 8.25 6.78 -30.66
CA GLU A 173 6.90 6.62 -31.25
C GLU A 173 5.80 6.74 -30.20
N ILE A 174 5.96 6.13 -29.03
CA ILE A 174 5.04 6.27 -27.90
C ILE A 174 4.93 7.74 -27.48
N ALA A 175 6.06 8.43 -27.34
CA ALA A 175 6.07 9.84 -26.96
C ALA A 175 5.34 10.72 -28.01
N LYS A 176 5.58 10.49 -29.30
CA LYS A 176 4.86 11.17 -30.38
C LYS A 176 3.35 10.87 -30.36
N PHE A 177 2.98 9.60 -30.13
CA PHE A 177 1.59 9.19 -30.01
C PHE A 177 0.89 9.94 -28.87
N ILE A 178 1.51 10.00 -27.66
CA ILE A 178 0.99 10.73 -26.52
C ILE A 178 0.81 12.21 -26.86
N LEU A 179 1.80 12.86 -27.45
CA LEU A 179 1.72 14.28 -27.81
C LEU A 179 0.64 14.56 -28.86
N ASN A 180 0.47 13.70 -29.84
CA ASN A 180 -0.55 13.87 -30.89
C ASN A 180 -1.98 13.71 -30.36
N ASN A 181 -2.17 12.90 -29.32
CA ASN A 181 -3.47 12.65 -28.73
C ASN A 181 -3.72 13.49 -27.46
N PHE A 182 -2.73 14.26 -26.99
CA PHE A 182 -2.80 14.99 -25.71
C PHE A 182 -4.04 15.86 -25.61
N ASN A 183 -4.27 16.75 -26.59
CA ASN A 183 -5.40 17.67 -26.56
C ASN A 183 -6.75 16.93 -26.55
N LYS A 184 -6.88 15.88 -27.37
CA LYS A 184 -8.09 15.04 -27.40
C LYS A 184 -8.35 14.38 -26.05
N SER A 185 -7.31 13.81 -25.44
CA SER A 185 -7.42 13.06 -24.18
C SER A 185 -7.55 13.95 -22.94
N THR A 186 -7.12 15.20 -23.04
CA THR A 186 -7.18 16.18 -21.93
C THR A 186 -8.24 17.25 -22.12
N PHE A 187 -9.16 17.09 -23.08
CA PHE A 187 -10.18 18.08 -23.43
C PHE A 187 -9.57 19.48 -23.65
N ASP A 188 -8.63 19.55 -24.61
CA ASP A 188 -7.86 20.76 -24.93
C ASP A 188 -7.10 21.40 -23.74
N GLY A 189 -6.68 20.57 -22.79
CA GLY A 189 -5.91 20.99 -21.62
C GLY A 189 -6.75 21.42 -20.42
N GLU A 190 -8.03 21.08 -20.40
CA GLU A 190 -8.88 21.22 -19.22
C GLU A 190 -8.43 20.29 -18.10
N PHE A 191 -7.89 19.12 -18.44
CA PHE A 191 -7.36 18.15 -17.51
C PHE A 191 -5.86 17.91 -17.75
N ASP A 192 -5.16 17.51 -16.66
CA ASP A 192 -3.79 17.05 -16.73
C ASP A 192 -3.70 15.58 -17.17
N ALA A 193 -2.51 15.17 -17.62
CA ALA A 193 -2.23 13.78 -17.96
C ALA A 193 -1.07 13.23 -17.13
N LEU A 194 -1.21 11.99 -16.65
CA LEU A 194 -0.17 11.25 -15.95
C LEU A 194 0.36 10.12 -16.84
N PHE A 195 1.66 10.12 -17.10
CA PHE A 195 2.34 9.03 -17.82
C PHE A 195 3.24 8.26 -16.87
N ALA A 196 2.81 7.05 -16.49
CA ALA A 196 3.56 6.16 -15.62
C ALA A 196 4.49 5.26 -16.43
N VAL A 197 5.70 5.05 -15.93
CA VAL A 197 6.72 4.18 -16.56
C VAL A 197 7.32 3.22 -15.54
N GLN A 198 7.90 2.13 -16.03
CA GLN A 198 8.34 1.00 -15.23
C GLN A 198 9.49 1.31 -14.25
N SER A 199 10.36 2.29 -14.58
CA SER A 199 11.55 2.56 -13.77
C SER A 199 12.04 4.00 -13.89
N VAL A 200 12.81 4.47 -12.90
CA VAL A 200 13.44 5.80 -12.93
C VAL A 200 14.37 5.99 -14.15
N PRO A 201 15.23 5.04 -14.53
CA PRO A 201 16.00 5.15 -15.77
C PRO A 201 15.14 5.35 -17.01
N MET A 202 14.03 4.62 -17.13
CA MET A 202 13.09 4.78 -18.23
C MET A 202 12.38 6.14 -18.19
N LEU A 203 12.01 6.63 -17.01
CA LEU A 203 11.46 7.97 -16.83
C LEU A 203 12.42 9.05 -17.38
N ILE A 204 13.70 8.98 -17.03
CA ILE A 204 14.71 9.93 -17.48
C ILE A 204 14.87 9.91 -19.01
N ARG A 205 14.83 8.72 -19.61
CA ARG A 205 14.90 8.56 -21.07
C ARG A 205 13.67 9.18 -21.75
N TYR A 206 12.45 8.86 -21.31
CA TYR A 206 11.23 9.48 -21.83
C TYR A 206 11.22 10.99 -21.65
N TYR A 207 11.64 11.50 -20.51
CA TYR A 207 11.73 12.94 -20.26
C TYR A 207 12.65 13.64 -21.30
N LYS A 208 13.82 13.04 -21.61
CA LYS A 208 14.74 13.55 -22.63
C LYS A 208 14.10 13.49 -24.03
N ILE A 209 13.41 12.43 -24.38
CA ILE A 209 12.70 12.28 -25.65
C ILE A 209 11.63 13.37 -25.77
N PHE A 210 10.77 13.52 -24.77
CA PHE A 210 9.76 14.57 -24.76
C PHE A 210 10.37 15.96 -24.93
N LYS A 211 11.46 16.26 -24.22
CA LYS A 211 12.17 17.54 -24.37
C LYS A 211 12.75 17.74 -25.78
N SER A 212 13.28 16.69 -26.40
CA SER A 212 13.83 16.77 -27.78
C SER A 212 12.74 17.01 -28.83
N LEU A 213 11.52 16.54 -28.58
CA LEU A 213 10.36 16.77 -29.46
C LEU A 213 9.78 18.19 -29.32
N ASN A 214 10.30 18.98 -28.35
CA ASN A 214 9.93 20.38 -28.13
C ASN A 214 8.40 20.63 -28.12
N PRO A 215 7.63 19.95 -27.25
CA PRO A 215 6.20 20.09 -27.23
C PRO A 215 5.77 21.45 -26.70
N LYS A 216 4.59 21.92 -27.11
CA LYS A 216 3.99 23.17 -26.61
C LYS A 216 3.43 23.04 -25.19
N ILE A 217 3.37 21.83 -24.64
CA ILE A 217 2.85 21.52 -23.30
C ILE A 217 3.96 21.54 -22.25
N ARG A 218 3.61 21.83 -21.01
CA ARG A 218 4.54 21.75 -19.88
C ARG A 218 4.65 20.30 -19.41
N ILE A 219 5.87 19.80 -19.27
CA ILE A 219 6.13 18.43 -18.83
C ILE A 219 7.04 18.46 -17.60
N GLY A 220 6.58 17.87 -16.51
CA GLY A 220 7.33 17.60 -15.29
C GLY A 220 7.61 16.10 -15.14
N ALA A 221 8.66 15.75 -14.38
CA ALA A 221 8.96 14.37 -13.99
C ALA A 221 9.01 14.30 -12.46
N VAL A 222 8.32 13.30 -11.88
CA VAL A 222 8.27 13.05 -10.44
C VAL A 222 8.75 11.64 -10.18
N PHE A 223 9.67 11.47 -9.24
CA PHE A 223 10.14 10.16 -8.79
C PHE A 223 10.67 10.27 -7.35
N THR A 224 10.69 9.15 -6.64
CA THR A 224 11.30 9.07 -5.31
C THR A 224 12.73 8.59 -5.42
N SER A 225 13.66 9.22 -4.68
CA SER A 225 15.07 8.84 -4.60
C SER A 225 15.34 7.72 -3.60
N VAL A 226 14.38 6.83 -3.37
CA VAL A 226 14.62 5.68 -2.50
C VAL A 226 15.58 4.74 -3.20
N SER A 227 16.83 4.74 -2.74
CA SER A 227 17.82 3.73 -3.14
C SER A 227 17.30 2.37 -2.65
N TYR A 228 16.77 1.56 -3.55
CA TYR A 228 16.62 0.14 -3.31
C TYR A 228 18.03 -0.47 -3.28
N THR A 229 18.69 -0.38 -2.14
CA THR A 229 19.83 -1.24 -1.82
C THR A 229 19.24 -2.52 -1.27
N HIS A 230 18.89 -3.43 -2.15
CA HIS A 230 18.91 -4.88 -1.91
C HIS A 230 18.49 -5.57 -3.22
N LEU A 231 19.48 -5.89 -4.01
CA LEU A 231 19.51 -7.10 -4.81
C LEU A 231 20.22 -8.17 -3.98
#